data_2d337abcd6632a9b2365d801819ce096
#
_entry.id   2d337abcd6632a9b2365d801819ce096
#
_cell.length_a   1.000
_cell.length_b   1.000
_cell.length_c   1.000
_cell.angle_alpha   90.00
_cell.angle_beta   90.00
_cell.angle_gamma   90.00
#
_symmetry.space_group_name_H-M   'P 1'
#
loop_
_entity.id
_entity.type
_entity.pdbx_description
1 polymer ?
#
loop_
_entity_poly.entity_id
_entity_poly.type
_entity_poly.pdbx_seq_one_letter_code
_entity_poly.pdbx_strand_id
1 'polypeptide(L)'
;MYLRYMLTFSFSPFSHLHSERIYYRQLEEKDYDAVYQLRYDPRVRRFISSEYEKSDEAVSHFIRDSKIKTENAELVMWCMEEKSTQQVIGIIGYFRLYPEHHRAEIGYVLLHDQWGKGFASEAVERISLYGFEEMNLHTIEARVSPLNIGSVKALEKNGYQWEGTLKESYRVNDEFTDTAIYSLFQRI
;
A
#
# COMPACT_ATOMS: atom_id res chain seq x y z
N MET A 1 36.69 5.21 -1.78
CA MET A 1 35.48 5.56 -2.58
C MET A 1 34.52 4.40 -2.48
N TYR A 2 33.56 4.45 -1.54
CA TYR A 2 32.55 3.41 -1.41
C TYR A 2 31.55 3.63 -2.54
N LEU A 3 31.54 2.73 -3.53
CA LEU A 3 30.41 2.59 -4.46
C LEU A 3 29.17 2.21 -3.61
N ARG A 4 28.32 3.20 -3.33
CA ARG A 4 26.98 2.89 -2.80
C ARG A 4 26.23 2.13 -3.89
N TYR A 5 26.00 0.84 -3.68
CA TYR A 5 25.11 0.06 -4.51
C TYR A 5 23.69 0.59 -4.25
N MET A 6 23.23 1.43 -5.14
CA MET A 6 21.84 1.86 -5.20
C MET A 6 21.03 0.74 -5.87
N LEU A 7 19.90 0.38 -5.29
CA LEU A 7 18.99 -0.56 -5.94
C LEU A 7 18.46 0.02 -7.24
N THR A 8 18.23 -0.83 -8.21
CA THR A 8 17.51 -0.49 -9.43
C THR A 8 16.25 -1.33 -9.47
N PHE A 9 15.09 -0.69 -9.46
CA PHE A 9 13.82 -1.38 -9.55
C PHE A 9 13.37 -1.49 -11.00
N SER A 10 12.77 -2.63 -11.34
CA SER A 10 12.03 -2.84 -12.57
C SER A 10 10.79 -3.66 -12.26
N PHE A 11 9.64 -3.17 -12.68
CA PHE A 11 8.37 -3.86 -12.51
C PHE A 11 7.78 -4.29 -13.86
N SER A 12 8.64 -4.44 -14.87
CA SER A 12 8.28 -4.97 -16.19
C SER A 12 9.11 -6.22 -16.50
N PRO A 13 8.49 -7.38 -16.75
CA PRO A 13 7.05 -7.62 -16.72
C PRO A 13 6.45 -7.48 -15.32
N PHE A 14 5.16 -7.12 -15.24
CA PHE A 14 4.47 -6.97 -13.96
C PHE A 14 4.35 -8.29 -13.22
N SER A 15 4.75 -8.31 -11.94
CA SER A 15 4.72 -9.51 -11.11
C SER A 15 3.31 -9.75 -10.54
N HIS A 16 2.65 -10.80 -11.02
CA HIS A 16 1.44 -11.32 -10.41
C HIS A 16 1.80 -12.16 -9.18
N LEU A 17 1.12 -11.95 -8.05
CA LEU A 17 1.42 -12.61 -6.80
C LEU A 17 0.20 -13.34 -6.25
N HIS A 18 0.44 -14.25 -5.32
CA HIS A 18 -0.60 -15.03 -4.65
C HIS A 18 -0.32 -15.13 -3.15
N SER A 19 -1.35 -15.08 -2.33
CA SER A 19 -1.36 -15.57 -0.96
C SER A 19 -2.45 -16.64 -0.82
N GLU A 20 -2.84 -17.03 0.37
CA GLU A 20 -3.85 -18.07 0.60
C GLU A 20 -5.20 -17.71 -0.07
N ARG A 21 -5.70 -16.51 0.22
CA ARG A 21 -7.04 -16.07 -0.20
C ARG A 21 -7.03 -14.98 -1.28
N ILE A 22 -5.87 -14.35 -1.56
CA ILE A 22 -5.78 -13.17 -2.42
C ILE A 22 -4.93 -13.48 -3.66
N TYR A 23 -5.40 -13.00 -4.80
CA TYR A 23 -4.65 -12.84 -6.03
C TYR A 23 -4.29 -11.36 -6.21
N TYR A 24 -3.01 -11.08 -6.48
CA TYR A 24 -2.50 -9.73 -6.66
C TYR A 24 -2.14 -9.51 -8.12
N ARG A 25 -2.79 -8.55 -8.75
CA ARG A 25 -2.62 -8.24 -10.17
C ARG A 25 -2.56 -6.74 -10.41
N GLN A 26 -2.22 -6.34 -11.61
CA GLN A 26 -2.29 -4.94 -12.01
C GLN A 26 -3.73 -4.44 -11.98
N LEU A 27 -3.93 -3.15 -11.68
CA LEU A 27 -5.22 -2.49 -11.82
C LEU A 27 -5.60 -2.36 -13.29
N GLU A 28 -6.87 -2.57 -13.58
CA GLU A 28 -7.47 -2.49 -14.92
C GLU A 28 -8.72 -1.59 -14.88
N GLU A 29 -9.15 -1.08 -16.04
CA GLU A 29 -10.33 -0.22 -16.13
C GLU A 29 -11.62 -0.91 -15.62
N LYS A 30 -11.72 -2.24 -15.70
CA LYS A 30 -12.82 -3.01 -15.13
C LYS A 30 -12.96 -2.88 -13.61
N ASP A 31 -11.90 -2.42 -12.92
CA ASP A 31 -11.87 -2.28 -11.46
C ASP A 31 -12.43 -0.91 -11.01
N TYR A 32 -12.96 -0.13 -11.95
CA TYR A 32 -13.42 1.24 -11.73
C TYR A 32 -14.33 1.38 -10.50
N ASP A 33 -15.36 0.55 -10.37
CA ASP A 33 -16.34 0.66 -9.28
C ASP A 33 -15.68 0.41 -7.90
N ALA A 34 -14.81 -0.57 -7.82
CA ALA A 34 -14.08 -0.85 -6.59
C ALA A 34 -13.11 0.30 -6.24
N VAL A 35 -12.38 0.83 -7.21
CA VAL A 35 -11.48 1.98 -7.02
C VAL A 35 -12.28 3.22 -6.62
N TYR A 36 -13.45 3.44 -7.21
CA TYR A 36 -14.34 4.53 -6.82
C TYR A 36 -14.74 4.42 -5.35
N GLN A 37 -15.15 3.24 -4.89
CA GLN A 37 -15.49 3.01 -3.48
C GLN A 37 -14.29 3.20 -2.56
N LEU A 38 -13.12 2.66 -2.90
CA LEU A 38 -11.88 2.85 -2.13
C LEU A 38 -11.50 4.32 -1.97
N ARG A 39 -11.78 5.15 -2.97
CA ARG A 39 -11.42 6.57 -2.97
C ARG A 39 -12.45 7.48 -2.30
N TYR A 40 -13.74 7.11 -2.33
CA TYR A 40 -14.82 8.05 -1.97
C TYR A 40 -15.76 7.56 -0.86
N ASP A 41 -15.68 6.29 -0.42
CA ASP A 41 -16.46 5.84 0.75
C ASP A 41 -15.97 6.58 2.01
N PRO A 42 -16.82 7.36 2.70
CA PRO A 42 -16.43 8.12 3.88
C PRO A 42 -15.84 7.26 5.00
N ARG A 43 -16.26 5.99 5.11
CA ARG A 43 -15.75 5.04 6.11
C ARG A 43 -14.29 4.69 5.85
N VAL A 44 -13.91 4.55 4.57
CA VAL A 44 -12.53 4.29 4.13
C VAL A 44 -11.71 5.58 4.27
N ARG A 45 -12.26 6.69 3.83
CA ARG A 45 -11.62 8.01 3.79
C ARG A 45 -11.18 8.54 5.16
N ARG A 46 -11.88 8.17 6.23
CA ARG A 46 -11.59 8.70 7.58
C ARG A 46 -10.14 8.53 8.06
N PHE A 47 -9.38 7.62 7.44
CA PHE A 47 -7.98 7.34 7.79
C PHE A 47 -6.99 7.71 6.67
N ILE A 48 -7.47 8.32 5.58
CA ILE A 48 -6.64 8.68 4.42
C ILE A 48 -6.54 10.19 4.36
N SER A 49 -5.33 10.70 4.50
CA SER A 49 -5.04 12.14 4.55
C SER A 49 -5.00 12.84 3.19
N SER A 50 -4.99 12.10 2.07
CA SER A 50 -4.96 12.70 0.75
C SER A 50 -6.33 13.22 0.34
N GLU A 51 -6.38 14.46 -0.15
CA GLU A 51 -7.55 14.97 -0.85
C GLU A 51 -7.56 14.40 -2.27
N TYR A 52 -8.74 13.98 -2.72
CA TYR A 52 -8.95 13.53 -4.09
C TYR A 52 -10.05 14.36 -4.71
N GLU A 53 -9.80 14.84 -5.92
CA GLU A 53 -10.86 15.37 -6.74
C GLU A 53 -11.93 14.30 -6.96
N LYS A 54 -13.19 14.64 -6.68
CA LYS A 54 -14.30 13.69 -6.85
C LYS A 54 -14.88 13.85 -8.25
N SER A 55 -14.33 13.09 -9.18
CA SER A 55 -14.85 12.98 -10.54
C SER A 55 -14.64 11.57 -11.09
N ASP A 56 -15.45 11.20 -12.07
CA ASP A 56 -15.31 9.92 -12.77
C ASP A 56 -13.97 9.87 -13.52
N GLU A 57 -13.53 10.99 -14.08
CA GLU A 57 -12.23 11.09 -14.74
C GLU A 57 -11.06 10.86 -13.78
N ALA A 58 -11.17 11.30 -12.52
CA ALA A 58 -10.13 11.12 -11.53
C ALA A 58 -9.89 9.64 -11.16
N VAL A 59 -10.93 8.80 -11.23
CA VAL A 59 -10.80 7.35 -11.00
C VAL A 59 -10.08 6.68 -12.18
N SER A 60 -10.54 6.93 -13.40
CA SER A 60 -9.91 6.38 -14.60
C SER A 60 -8.47 6.89 -14.77
N HIS A 61 -8.23 8.16 -14.44
CA HIS A 61 -6.86 8.71 -14.42
C HIS A 61 -5.98 7.97 -13.41
N PHE A 62 -6.47 7.74 -12.18
CA PHE A 62 -5.72 7.00 -11.17
C PHE A 62 -5.34 5.59 -11.62
N ILE A 63 -6.26 4.86 -12.26
CA ILE A 63 -6.00 3.51 -12.77
C ILE A 63 -4.89 3.54 -13.85
N ARG A 64 -4.99 4.44 -14.82
CA ARG A 64 -3.97 4.60 -15.88
C ARG A 64 -2.63 5.09 -15.34
N ASP A 65 -2.64 6.09 -14.47
CA ASP A 65 -1.45 6.67 -13.85
C ASP A 65 -0.69 5.64 -13.02
N SER A 66 -1.41 4.78 -12.28
CA SER A 66 -0.78 3.70 -11.51
C SER A 66 0.01 2.74 -12.39
N LYS A 67 -0.48 2.44 -13.58
CA LYS A 67 0.22 1.58 -14.54
C LYS A 67 1.48 2.27 -15.09
N ILE A 68 1.35 3.53 -15.53
CA ILE A 68 2.47 4.31 -16.06
C ILE A 68 3.57 4.45 -14.99
N LYS A 69 3.22 4.79 -13.78
CA LYS A 69 4.18 4.92 -12.67
C LYS A 69 4.86 3.60 -12.32
N THR A 70 4.13 2.48 -12.42
CA THR A 70 4.72 1.15 -12.22
C THR A 70 5.73 0.83 -13.34
N GLU A 71 5.40 1.11 -14.60
CA GLU A 71 6.30 0.92 -15.74
C GLU A 71 7.57 1.79 -15.62
N ASN A 72 7.44 2.99 -15.07
CA ASN A 72 8.55 3.91 -14.80
C ASN A 72 9.33 3.60 -13.50
N ALA A 73 8.95 2.56 -12.78
CA ALA A 73 9.51 2.21 -11.47
C ALA A 73 9.44 3.33 -10.41
N GLU A 74 8.43 4.19 -10.49
CA GLU A 74 8.15 5.23 -9.49
C GLU A 74 7.40 4.68 -8.27
N LEU A 75 6.58 3.67 -8.49
CA LEU A 75 5.86 2.88 -7.48
C LEU A 75 5.56 1.49 -8.02
N VAL A 76 5.10 0.59 -7.17
CA VAL A 76 4.43 -0.64 -7.60
C VAL A 76 3.18 -0.87 -6.78
N MET A 77 2.06 -1.14 -7.44
CA MET A 77 0.76 -1.26 -6.81
C MET A 77 -0.01 -2.44 -7.38
N TRP A 78 -0.60 -3.22 -6.48
CA TRP A 78 -1.43 -4.37 -6.81
C TRP A 78 -2.89 -4.12 -6.43
N CYS A 79 -3.78 -4.49 -7.33
CA CYS A 79 -5.17 -4.78 -7.05
C CYS A 79 -5.22 -6.10 -6.28
N MET A 80 -5.92 -6.13 -5.17
CA MET A 80 -6.20 -7.33 -4.38
C MET A 80 -7.55 -7.91 -4.78
N GLU A 81 -7.55 -9.12 -5.35
CA GLU A 81 -8.73 -9.84 -5.76
C GLU A 81 -8.92 -11.06 -4.87
N GLU A 82 -10.09 -11.21 -4.23
CA GLU A 82 -10.39 -12.38 -3.42
C GLU A 82 -10.62 -13.60 -4.32
N LYS A 83 -9.86 -14.67 -4.12
CA LYS A 83 -9.89 -15.87 -4.98
C LYS A 83 -11.26 -16.57 -5.02
N SER A 84 -11.98 -16.55 -3.91
CA SER A 84 -13.28 -17.25 -3.79
C SER A 84 -14.40 -16.56 -4.54
N THR A 85 -14.38 -15.23 -4.61
CA THR A 85 -15.43 -14.40 -5.21
C THR A 85 -15.01 -13.76 -6.53
N GLN A 86 -13.70 -13.71 -6.81
CA GLN A 86 -13.10 -12.98 -7.92
C GLN A 86 -13.40 -11.47 -7.90
N GLN A 87 -13.70 -10.94 -6.71
CA GLN A 87 -13.99 -9.53 -6.53
C GLN A 87 -12.79 -8.77 -5.97
N VAL A 88 -12.64 -7.53 -6.40
CA VAL A 88 -11.65 -6.62 -5.83
C VAL A 88 -12.02 -6.31 -4.39
N ILE A 89 -11.06 -6.49 -3.49
CA ILE A 89 -11.22 -6.23 -2.06
C ILE A 89 -10.39 -5.04 -1.58
N GLY A 90 -9.44 -4.57 -2.38
CA GLY A 90 -8.57 -3.46 -2.01
C GLY A 90 -7.38 -3.27 -2.94
N ILE A 91 -6.46 -2.41 -2.50
CA ILE A 91 -5.21 -2.09 -3.18
C ILE A 91 -4.10 -2.11 -2.13
N ILE A 92 -2.91 -2.59 -2.53
CA ILE A 92 -1.69 -2.56 -1.71
C ILE A 92 -0.49 -2.29 -2.61
N GLY A 93 0.56 -1.65 -2.08
CA GLY A 93 1.77 -1.42 -2.88
C GLY A 93 2.85 -0.68 -2.14
N TYR A 94 3.92 -0.39 -2.86
CA TYR A 94 5.00 0.50 -2.45
C TYR A 94 4.85 1.83 -3.17
N PHE A 95 4.49 2.88 -2.42
CA PHE A 95 4.15 4.20 -2.97
C PHE A 95 5.30 5.19 -2.95
N ARG A 96 6.33 4.93 -2.15
CA ARG A 96 7.58 5.69 -2.11
C ARG A 96 8.75 4.72 -2.08
N LEU A 97 9.63 4.88 -3.04
CA LEU A 97 10.83 4.06 -3.20
C LEU A 97 12.06 4.90 -2.90
N TYR A 98 12.96 4.38 -2.08
CA TYR A 98 14.23 5.01 -1.71
C TYR A 98 15.38 4.04 -2.03
N PRO A 99 15.72 3.89 -3.32
CA PRO A 99 16.68 2.87 -3.78
C PRO A 99 18.08 3.05 -3.16
N GLU A 100 18.50 4.27 -2.91
CA GLU A 100 19.77 4.60 -2.26
C GLU A 100 19.85 4.18 -0.78
N HIS A 101 18.68 3.94 -0.17
CA HIS A 101 18.54 3.52 1.23
C HIS A 101 18.02 2.10 1.38
N HIS A 102 17.84 1.37 0.28
CA HIS A 102 17.23 0.02 0.28
C HIS A 102 15.93 -0.02 1.07
N ARG A 103 15.11 1.02 0.93
CA ARG A 103 13.88 1.23 1.69
C ARG A 103 12.70 1.57 0.78
N ALA A 104 11.51 1.16 1.20
CA ALA A 104 10.26 1.57 0.56
C ALA A 104 9.15 1.79 1.60
N GLU A 105 8.15 2.59 1.25
CA GLU A 105 6.95 2.81 2.05
C GLU A 105 5.80 1.96 1.51
N ILE A 106 5.33 1.01 2.32
CA ILE A 106 4.15 0.20 2.02
C ILE A 106 2.88 0.96 2.41
N GLY A 107 1.86 0.86 1.57
CA GLY A 107 0.53 1.39 1.86
C GLY A 107 -0.55 0.45 1.33
N TYR A 108 -1.70 0.46 1.96
CA TYR A 108 -2.83 -0.36 1.55
C TYR A 108 -4.16 0.26 1.96
N VAL A 109 -5.18 -0.09 1.22
CA VAL A 109 -6.56 0.28 1.49
C VAL A 109 -7.49 -0.86 1.10
N LEU A 110 -8.47 -1.18 1.94
CA LEU A 110 -9.50 -2.18 1.68
C LEU A 110 -10.88 -1.54 1.63
N LEU A 111 -11.76 -2.14 0.82
CA LEU A 111 -13.18 -1.86 0.90
C LEU A 111 -13.67 -2.07 2.33
N HIS A 112 -14.54 -1.18 2.81
CA HIS A 112 -15.02 -1.22 4.20
C HIS A 112 -15.60 -2.60 4.59
N ASP A 113 -16.35 -3.22 3.68
CA ASP A 113 -17.02 -4.49 3.95
C ASP A 113 -16.03 -5.69 4.01
N GLN A 114 -14.76 -5.46 3.73
CA GLN A 114 -13.68 -6.43 3.84
C GLN A 114 -12.84 -6.27 5.11
N TRP A 115 -13.16 -5.29 5.94
CA TRP A 115 -12.47 -5.07 7.20
C TRP A 115 -12.76 -6.18 8.21
N GLY A 116 -11.84 -6.42 9.13
CA GLY A 116 -11.98 -7.43 10.19
C GLY A 116 -11.84 -8.89 9.75
N LYS A 117 -11.68 -9.15 8.45
CA LYS A 117 -11.56 -10.51 7.88
C LYS A 117 -10.11 -11.02 7.77
N GLY A 118 -9.13 -10.22 8.19
CA GLY A 118 -7.72 -10.57 8.15
C GLY A 118 -7.00 -10.34 6.81
N PHE A 119 -7.70 -9.86 5.78
CA PHE A 119 -7.10 -9.61 4.46
C PHE A 119 -5.94 -8.61 4.49
N ALA A 120 -6.03 -7.55 5.30
CA ALA A 120 -4.93 -6.58 5.44
C ALA A 120 -3.65 -7.26 5.95
N SER A 121 -3.75 -8.09 6.99
CA SER A 121 -2.59 -8.79 7.55
C SER A 121 -1.96 -9.75 6.53
N GLU A 122 -2.79 -10.53 5.82
CA GLU A 122 -2.32 -11.45 4.77
C GLU A 122 -1.64 -10.70 3.61
N ALA A 123 -2.20 -9.57 3.21
CA ALA A 123 -1.63 -8.77 2.14
C ALA A 123 -0.30 -8.10 2.55
N VAL A 124 -0.23 -7.56 3.76
CA VAL A 124 1.01 -6.97 4.31
C VAL A 124 2.12 -8.03 4.37
N GLU A 125 1.83 -9.24 4.86
CA GLU A 125 2.79 -10.35 4.88
C GLU A 125 3.33 -10.65 3.47
N ARG A 126 2.44 -10.88 2.51
CA ARG A 126 2.84 -11.27 1.14
C ARG A 126 3.65 -10.19 0.43
N ILE A 127 3.24 -8.92 0.56
CA ILE A 127 3.94 -7.81 -0.09
C ILE A 127 5.27 -7.49 0.62
N SER A 128 5.34 -7.66 1.94
CA SER A 128 6.62 -7.53 2.67
C SER A 128 7.63 -8.58 2.22
N LEU A 129 7.21 -9.84 2.03
CA LEU A 129 8.07 -10.88 1.48
C LEU A 129 8.58 -10.50 0.07
N TYR A 130 7.71 -10.02 -0.82
CA TYR A 130 8.12 -9.54 -2.14
C TYR A 130 9.16 -8.42 -2.05
N GLY A 131 8.98 -7.48 -1.13
CA GLY A 131 9.92 -6.39 -0.91
C GLY A 131 11.32 -6.87 -0.51
N PHE A 132 11.40 -7.87 0.36
CA PHE A 132 12.68 -8.42 0.80
C PHE A 132 13.31 -9.36 -0.24
N GLU A 133 12.55 -10.26 -0.82
CA GLU A 133 13.06 -11.32 -1.69
C GLU A 133 13.33 -10.86 -3.12
N GLU A 134 12.44 -10.03 -3.68
CA GLU A 134 12.50 -9.63 -5.09
C GLU A 134 13.05 -8.20 -5.27
N MET A 135 12.73 -7.28 -4.35
CA MET A 135 13.21 -5.90 -4.43
C MET A 135 14.52 -5.67 -3.66
N ASN A 136 14.99 -6.65 -2.86
CA ASN A 136 16.18 -6.56 -2.01
C ASN A 136 16.13 -5.34 -1.05
N LEU A 137 14.94 -5.01 -0.54
CA LEU A 137 14.80 -3.98 0.48
C LEU A 137 15.45 -4.43 1.79
N HIS A 138 16.01 -3.47 2.51
CA HIS A 138 16.47 -3.66 3.87
C HIS A 138 15.40 -3.28 4.90
N THR A 139 14.62 -2.25 4.57
CA THR A 139 13.58 -1.72 5.46
C THR A 139 12.29 -1.46 4.68
N ILE A 140 11.16 -1.85 5.26
CA ILE A 140 9.84 -1.48 4.78
C ILE A 140 9.18 -0.62 5.84
N GLU A 141 8.86 0.63 5.50
CA GLU A 141 8.19 1.60 6.35
C GLU A 141 6.68 1.61 6.05
N ALA A 142 5.87 1.79 7.08
CA ALA A 142 4.43 2.04 6.95
C ALA A 142 4.06 3.27 7.78
N ARG A 143 3.24 4.15 7.19
CA ARG A 143 2.69 5.33 7.87
C ARG A 143 1.19 5.15 8.05
N VAL A 144 0.73 5.25 9.29
CA VAL A 144 -0.65 4.97 9.64
C VAL A 144 -1.18 5.96 10.66
N SER A 145 -2.46 6.34 10.56
CA SER A 145 -3.11 7.04 11.65
C SER A 145 -3.13 6.14 12.89
N PRO A 146 -2.69 6.61 14.08
CA PRO A 146 -2.79 5.83 15.32
C PRO A 146 -4.22 5.40 15.66
N LEU A 147 -5.23 6.13 15.14
CA LEU A 147 -6.64 5.81 15.29
C LEU A 147 -7.12 4.67 14.39
N ASN A 148 -6.33 4.29 13.38
CA ASN A 148 -6.62 3.15 12.52
C ASN A 148 -6.13 1.85 13.16
N ILE A 149 -6.83 1.43 14.23
CA ILE A 149 -6.48 0.24 15.01
C ILE A 149 -6.40 -1.02 14.15
N GLY A 150 -7.21 -1.12 13.09
CA GLY A 150 -7.17 -2.24 12.16
C GLY A 150 -5.84 -2.35 11.41
N SER A 151 -5.32 -1.23 10.90
CA SER A 151 -4.02 -1.17 10.24
C SER A 151 -2.87 -1.38 11.22
N VAL A 152 -2.94 -0.75 12.41
CA VAL A 152 -1.92 -0.95 13.46
C VAL A 152 -1.76 -2.44 13.78
N LYS A 153 -2.88 -3.13 14.09
CA LYS A 153 -2.86 -4.58 14.38
C LYS A 153 -2.35 -5.43 13.20
N ALA A 154 -2.67 -5.05 11.96
CA ALA A 154 -2.19 -5.76 10.79
C ALA A 154 -0.66 -5.64 10.64
N LEU A 155 -0.10 -4.45 10.90
CA LEU A 155 1.34 -4.21 10.87
C LEU A 155 2.05 -4.96 12.01
N GLU A 156 1.60 -4.80 13.26
CA GLU A 156 2.19 -5.46 14.43
C GLU A 156 2.18 -6.99 14.31
N LYS A 157 1.07 -7.57 13.82
CA LYS A 157 0.97 -9.01 13.56
C LYS A 157 2.04 -9.51 12.58
N ASN A 158 2.45 -8.66 11.65
CA ASN A 158 3.50 -8.97 10.66
C ASN A 158 4.91 -8.54 11.12
N GLY A 159 5.08 -8.25 12.40
CA GLY A 159 6.39 -7.97 12.99
C GLY A 159 6.90 -6.54 12.74
N TYR A 160 6.07 -5.65 12.22
CA TYR A 160 6.42 -4.23 12.14
C TYR A 160 6.54 -3.65 13.55
N GLN A 161 7.58 -2.88 13.76
CA GLN A 161 7.87 -2.23 15.03
C GLN A 161 7.52 -0.75 14.96
N TRP A 162 6.89 -0.22 15.99
CA TRP A 162 6.63 1.20 16.11
C TRP A 162 7.92 1.97 16.34
N GLU A 163 8.19 2.96 15.47
CA GLU A 163 9.37 3.82 15.54
C GLU A 163 9.10 5.15 16.26
N GLY A 164 7.87 5.63 16.14
CA GLY A 164 7.49 6.92 16.72
C GLY A 164 6.19 7.45 16.14
N THR A 165 5.78 8.62 16.67
CA THR A 165 4.58 9.32 16.20
C THR A 165 4.91 10.77 15.90
N LEU A 166 4.65 11.18 14.67
CA LEU A 166 4.70 12.57 14.23
C LEU A 166 3.39 13.25 14.64
N LYS A 167 3.48 14.23 15.51
CA LYS A 167 2.32 14.98 15.98
C LYS A 167 1.82 15.93 14.91
N GLU A 168 0.50 15.98 14.76
CA GLU A 168 -0.19 16.93 13.88
C GLU A 168 0.43 17.04 12.48
N SER A 169 0.91 15.89 11.93
CA SER A 169 1.70 15.83 10.72
C SER A 169 0.88 15.84 9.43
N TYR A 170 -0.43 15.63 9.55
CA TYR A 170 -1.36 15.71 8.43
C TYR A 170 -2.60 16.53 8.79
N ARG A 171 -3.15 17.23 7.79
CA ARG A 171 -4.43 17.93 7.89
C ARG A 171 -5.49 17.17 7.10
N VAL A 172 -6.56 16.77 7.77
CA VAL A 172 -7.71 16.06 7.19
C VAL A 172 -8.98 16.79 7.60
N ASN A 173 -9.80 17.24 6.65
CA ASN A 173 -11.05 17.97 6.90
C ASN A 173 -10.89 19.10 7.94
N ASP A 174 -9.87 19.94 7.76
CA ASP A 174 -9.49 21.06 8.66
C ASP A 174 -8.99 20.65 10.05
N GLU A 175 -8.85 19.36 10.35
CA GLU A 175 -8.27 18.85 11.58
C GLU A 175 -6.84 18.34 11.35
N PHE A 176 -5.95 18.62 12.29
CA PHE A 176 -4.60 18.07 12.29
C PHE A 176 -4.60 16.69 12.94
N THR A 177 -3.94 15.73 12.31
CA THR A 177 -3.88 14.34 12.76
C THR A 177 -2.44 13.86 12.91
N ASP A 178 -2.24 12.95 13.86
CA ASP A 178 -0.97 12.28 14.10
C ASP A 178 -0.71 11.20 13.07
N THR A 179 0.58 10.90 12.84
CA THR A 179 1.03 9.76 12.03
C THR A 179 1.99 8.90 12.84
N ALA A 180 1.63 7.64 13.06
CA ALA A 180 2.54 6.64 13.58
C ALA A 180 3.37 6.04 12.44
N ILE A 181 4.66 5.85 12.69
CA ILE A 181 5.61 5.22 11.78
C ILE A 181 5.92 3.83 12.32
N TYR A 182 5.80 2.83 11.46
CA TYR A 182 6.12 1.45 11.72
C TYR A 182 7.15 0.96 10.70
N SER A 183 8.11 0.15 11.13
CA SER A 183 9.13 -0.42 10.25
C SER A 183 9.27 -1.92 10.43
N LEU A 184 9.50 -2.61 9.32
CA LEU A 184 9.89 -4.01 9.28
C LEU A 184 11.29 -4.10 8.65
N PHE A 185 12.19 -4.83 9.32
CA PHE A 185 13.56 -4.98 8.88
C PHE A 185 13.81 -6.38 8.32
N GLN A 186 14.60 -6.46 7.24
CA GLN A 186 15.09 -7.73 6.75
C GLN A 186 15.95 -8.37 7.85
N ARG A 187 15.56 -9.57 8.29
CA ARG A 187 16.40 -10.36 9.18
C ARG A 187 17.42 -11.12 8.32
N ILE A 188 18.69 -10.82 8.55
CA ILE A 188 19.83 -11.54 7.96
C ILE A 188 19.92 -12.93 8.61
#